data_58bdd87e69577e0773d52f1e525d446b
#
_entry.id   58bdd87e69577e0773d52f1e525d446b
#
_cell.length_a   1.000
_cell.length_b   1.000
_cell.length_c   1.000
_cell.angle_alpha   90.00
_cell.angle_beta   90.00
_cell.angle_gamma   90.00
#
_symmetry.space_group_name_H-M   'P 1'
#
loop_
_entity.id
_entity.type
_entity.pdbx_description
1 polymer ?
#
loop_
_entity_poly.entity_id
_entity_poly.type
_entity_poly.pdbx_seq_one_letter_code
_entity_poly.pdbx_strand_id
1 'polypeptide(L)'
;MQLKEYAEKIKSLALYPEARQGTAIALCYTALGLAGEAGEVANQIKKILRDDDGRVTPQRREKLLSELGDVAWYFVRLCEELRLDPDRVLEENVKKLDDRRARGKLVGDGDTR
;
A
#
# COMPACT_ATOMS: atom_id res chain seq x y z
N MET A 1 14.95 -1.05 -7.41
CA MET A 1 13.89 -1.89 -8.01
C MET A 1 12.69 -1.02 -8.35
N GLN A 2 12.17 -1.13 -9.56
CA GLN A 2 10.96 -0.42 -9.98
C GLN A 2 9.72 -1.25 -9.66
N LEU A 3 8.53 -0.62 -9.57
CA LEU A 3 7.28 -1.32 -9.26
C LEU A 3 6.94 -2.40 -10.29
N LYS A 4 7.16 -2.12 -11.56
CA LYS A 4 6.94 -3.10 -12.62
C LYS A 4 7.80 -4.36 -12.45
N GLU A 5 9.06 -4.19 -12.11
CA GLU A 5 9.97 -5.30 -11.80
C GLU A 5 9.50 -6.07 -10.57
N TYR A 6 9.11 -5.34 -9.53
CA TYR A 6 8.56 -5.92 -8.31
C TYR A 6 7.30 -6.75 -8.61
N ALA A 7 6.37 -6.20 -9.38
CA ALA A 7 5.13 -6.89 -9.77
C ALA A 7 5.42 -8.24 -10.46
N GLU A 8 6.37 -8.28 -11.38
CA GLU A 8 6.76 -9.53 -12.04
C GLU A 8 7.39 -10.53 -11.08
N LYS A 9 8.23 -10.06 -10.17
CA LYS A 9 8.89 -10.94 -9.18
C LYS A 9 7.91 -11.58 -8.21
N ILE A 10 6.87 -10.85 -7.77
CA ILE A 10 5.91 -11.37 -6.79
C ILE A 10 4.77 -12.15 -7.41
N LYS A 11 4.62 -12.14 -8.73
CA LYS A 11 3.49 -12.77 -9.43
C LYS A 11 3.36 -14.26 -9.11
N SER A 12 4.46 -14.98 -9.08
CA SER A 12 4.49 -16.41 -8.75
C SER A 12 4.22 -16.70 -7.26
N LEU A 13 4.30 -15.69 -6.41
CA LEU A 13 4.04 -15.78 -4.98
C LEU A 13 2.57 -15.53 -4.63
N ALA A 14 1.75 -15.18 -5.61
CA ALA A 14 0.32 -14.97 -5.44
C ALA A 14 -0.41 -16.32 -5.35
N LEU A 15 -0.52 -16.85 -4.13
CA LEU A 15 -1.08 -18.18 -3.83
C LEU A 15 -2.42 -18.11 -3.09
N TYR A 16 -3.02 -16.94 -2.97
CA TYR A 16 -4.33 -16.76 -2.35
C TYR A 16 -5.45 -17.31 -3.26
N PRO A 17 -6.68 -17.49 -2.72
CA PRO A 17 -7.80 -18.02 -3.50
C PRO A 17 -8.08 -17.19 -4.75
N GLU A 18 -8.20 -17.87 -5.89
CA GLU A 18 -8.45 -17.30 -7.22
C GLU A 18 -7.42 -16.24 -7.63
N ALA A 19 -6.19 -16.37 -7.14
CA ALA A 19 -5.09 -15.46 -7.46
C ALA A 19 -4.93 -15.28 -8.97
N ARG A 20 -4.72 -14.05 -9.42
CA ARG A 20 -4.51 -13.64 -10.81
C ARG A 20 -5.75 -13.76 -11.71
N GLN A 21 -6.92 -14.03 -11.15
CA GLN A 21 -8.15 -14.21 -11.94
C GLN A 21 -9.03 -12.96 -12.00
N GLY A 22 -8.75 -11.93 -11.18
CA GLY A 22 -9.53 -10.69 -11.14
C GLY A 22 -10.97 -10.88 -10.68
N THR A 23 -11.26 -11.97 -9.96
CA THR A 23 -12.59 -12.28 -9.44
C THR A 23 -12.88 -11.49 -8.16
N ALA A 24 -14.17 -11.44 -7.77
CA ALA A 24 -14.56 -10.81 -6.51
C ALA A 24 -13.82 -11.40 -5.30
N ILE A 25 -13.55 -12.71 -5.29
CA ILE A 25 -12.80 -13.36 -4.22
C ILE A 25 -11.36 -12.85 -4.18
N ALA A 26 -10.68 -12.79 -5.32
CA ALA A 26 -9.31 -12.27 -5.39
C ALA A 26 -9.23 -10.79 -5.00
N LEU A 27 -10.22 -9.99 -5.42
CA LEU A 27 -10.32 -8.57 -5.04
C LEU A 27 -10.53 -8.41 -3.53
N CYS A 28 -11.47 -9.15 -2.96
CA CYS A 28 -11.73 -9.11 -1.52
C CYS A 28 -10.49 -9.53 -0.73
N TYR A 29 -9.84 -10.61 -1.11
CA TYR A 29 -8.65 -11.09 -0.42
C TYR A 29 -7.55 -10.02 -0.39
N THR A 30 -7.21 -9.47 -1.55
CA THR A 30 -6.14 -8.48 -1.66
C THR A 30 -6.48 -7.16 -0.96
N ALA A 31 -7.74 -6.72 -1.02
CA ALA A 31 -8.20 -5.53 -0.30
C ALA A 31 -8.15 -5.71 1.21
N LEU A 32 -8.60 -6.88 1.71
CA LEU A 32 -8.53 -7.21 3.14
C LEU A 32 -7.08 -7.30 3.62
N GLY A 33 -6.21 -7.91 2.82
CA GLY A 33 -4.79 -7.98 3.11
C GLY A 33 -4.15 -6.59 3.20
N LEU A 34 -4.46 -5.71 2.26
CA LEU A 34 -3.96 -4.33 2.26
C LEU A 34 -4.38 -3.59 3.54
N ALA A 35 -5.65 -3.68 3.93
CA ALA A 35 -6.15 -3.08 5.16
C ALA A 35 -5.51 -3.71 6.40
N GLY A 36 -5.36 -5.03 6.42
CA GLY A 36 -4.74 -5.76 7.53
C GLY A 36 -3.29 -5.36 7.75
N GLU A 37 -2.49 -5.31 6.70
CA GLU A 37 -1.07 -4.94 6.81
C GLU A 37 -0.90 -3.45 7.16
N ALA A 38 -1.76 -2.57 6.65
CA ALA A 38 -1.79 -1.18 7.09
C ALA A 38 -2.09 -1.10 8.60
N GLY A 39 -2.97 -1.97 9.11
CA GLY A 39 -3.24 -2.10 10.53
C GLY A 39 -2.02 -2.57 11.34
N GLU A 40 -1.21 -3.48 10.80
CA GLU A 40 0.04 -3.91 11.45
C GLU A 40 1.05 -2.76 11.55
N VAL A 41 1.16 -1.93 10.51
CA VAL A 41 1.94 -0.68 10.58
C VAL A 41 1.43 0.20 11.72
N ALA A 42 0.12 0.42 11.78
CA ALA A 42 -0.51 1.22 12.84
C ALA A 42 -0.23 0.64 14.25
N ASN A 43 -0.27 -0.69 14.40
CA ASN A 43 0.07 -1.36 15.65
C ASN A 43 1.52 -1.11 16.08
N GLN A 44 2.48 -1.15 15.15
CA GLN A 44 3.87 -0.86 15.46
C GLN A 44 4.06 0.60 15.92
N ILE A 45 3.40 1.54 15.24
CA ILE A 45 3.44 2.97 15.63
C ILE A 45 2.82 3.18 17.02
N LYS A 46 1.67 2.55 17.29
CA LYS A 46 1.04 2.59 18.61
C LYS A 46 1.99 2.12 19.71
N LYS A 47 2.71 1.03 19.47
CA LYS A 47 3.67 0.47 20.43
C LYS A 47 4.88 1.39 20.65
N ILE A 48 5.31 2.11 19.63
CA ILE A 48 6.36 3.14 19.77
C ILE A 48 5.91 4.20 20.77
N LEU A 49 4.67 4.66 20.68
CA LEU A 49 4.10 5.64 21.60
C LEU A 49 3.95 5.06 23.01
N ARG A 50 3.45 3.83 23.12
CA ARG A 50 3.17 3.19 24.40
C ARG A 50 4.42 2.76 25.15
N ASP A 51 5.36 2.11 24.45
CA ASP A 51 6.47 1.35 25.06
C ASP A 51 7.83 2.02 24.88
N ASP A 52 8.02 2.85 23.86
CA ASP A 52 9.33 3.37 23.45
C ASP A 52 9.45 4.90 23.61
N ASP A 53 8.53 5.50 24.34
CA ASP A 53 8.48 6.95 24.62
C ASP A 53 8.48 7.81 23.32
N GLY A 54 7.79 7.33 22.30
CA GLY A 54 7.71 8.01 21.01
C GLY A 54 8.97 7.90 20.13
N ARG A 55 9.94 7.10 20.54
CA ARG A 55 11.21 6.93 19.81
C ARG A 55 11.17 5.72 18.90
N VAL A 56 11.60 5.89 17.66
CA VAL A 56 11.71 4.78 16.71
C VAL A 56 13.05 4.07 16.94
N THR A 57 13.00 2.99 17.70
CA THR A 57 14.19 2.15 17.95
C THR A 57 14.61 1.42 16.66
N PRO A 58 15.87 0.95 16.56
CA PRO A 58 16.31 0.12 15.44
C PRO A 58 15.42 -1.13 15.24
N GLN A 59 14.98 -1.77 16.32
CA GLN A 59 14.11 -2.95 16.27
C GLN A 59 12.73 -2.60 15.72
N ARG A 60 12.14 -1.46 16.10
CA ARG A 60 10.87 -0.98 15.54
C ARG A 60 10.99 -0.66 14.07
N ARG A 61 12.12 -0.05 13.69
CA ARG A 61 12.39 0.28 12.29
C ARG A 61 12.43 -0.95 11.41
N GLU A 62 13.07 -2.03 11.85
CA GLU A 62 13.11 -3.30 11.12
C GLU A 62 11.71 -3.93 11.00
N LYS A 63 10.91 -3.90 12.05
CA LYS A 63 9.52 -4.38 11.99
C LYS A 63 8.69 -3.56 11.03
N LEU A 64 8.80 -2.23 11.07
CA LEU A 64 8.08 -1.34 10.16
C LEU A 64 8.52 -1.55 8.70
N LEU A 65 9.82 -1.81 8.47
CA LEU A 65 10.31 -2.14 7.14
C LEU A 65 9.59 -3.38 6.59
N SER A 66 9.45 -4.42 7.41
CA SER A 66 8.74 -5.64 7.04
C SER A 66 7.25 -5.36 6.74
N GLU A 67 6.54 -4.71 7.67
CA GLU A 67 5.10 -4.43 7.52
C GLU A 67 4.82 -3.53 6.31
N LEU A 68 5.68 -2.54 6.05
CA LEU A 68 5.54 -1.69 4.87
C LEU A 68 5.78 -2.47 3.57
N GLY A 69 6.67 -3.45 3.62
CA GLY A 69 6.85 -4.39 2.50
C GLY A 69 5.58 -5.18 2.21
N ASP A 70 4.90 -5.66 3.25
CA ASP A 70 3.65 -6.41 3.11
C ASP A 70 2.51 -5.52 2.59
N VAL A 71 2.44 -4.26 3.03
CA VAL A 71 1.52 -3.26 2.46
C VAL A 71 1.77 -3.08 0.95
N ALA A 72 3.04 -2.94 0.56
CA ALA A 72 3.40 -2.79 -0.85
C ALA A 72 3.02 -4.03 -1.67
N TRP A 73 3.19 -5.23 -1.10
CA TRP A 73 2.82 -6.49 -1.74
C TRP A 73 1.32 -6.52 -2.07
N TYR A 74 0.47 -6.24 -1.08
CA TYR A 74 -0.98 -6.22 -1.29
C TYR A 74 -1.43 -5.08 -2.20
N PHE A 75 -0.78 -3.91 -2.11
CA PHE A 75 -1.05 -2.81 -3.04
C PHE A 75 -0.83 -3.24 -4.49
N VAL A 76 0.32 -3.82 -4.79
CA VAL A 76 0.65 -4.26 -6.14
C VAL A 76 -0.27 -5.41 -6.58
N ARG A 77 -0.52 -6.38 -5.69
CA ARG A 77 -1.42 -7.49 -6.03
C ARG A 77 -2.85 -7.02 -6.31
N LEU A 78 -3.36 -6.08 -5.54
CA LEU A 78 -4.70 -5.51 -5.79
C LEU A 78 -4.75 -4.77 -7.14
N CYS A 79 -3.72 -3.99 -7.46
CA CYS A 79 -3.62 -3.35 -8.78
C CYS A 79 -3.69 -4.40 -9.90
N GLU A 80 -2.90 -5.46 -9.80
CA GLU A 80 -2.87 -6.54 -10.79
C GLU A 80 -4.23 -7.23 -10.92
N GLU A 81 -4.93 -7.50 -9.81
CA GLU A 81 -6.27 -8.11 -9.84
C GLU A 81 -7.29 -7.17 -10.51
N LEU A 82 -7.13 -5.86 -10.38
CA LEU A 82 -7.97 -4.85 -11.02
C LEU A 82 -7.55 -4.55 -12.47
N ARG A 83 -6.50 -5.19 -12.97
CA ARG A 83 -5.89 -4.92 -14.28
C ARG A 83 -5.41 -3.48 -14.42
N LEU A 84 -4.90 -2.93 -13.32
CA LEU A 84 -4.28 -1.62 -13.27
C LEU A 84 -2.76 -1.77 -13.21
N ASP A 85 -2.06 -0.96 -13.99
CA ASP A 85 -0.62 -0.84 -13.88
C ASP A 85 -0.29 -0.07 -12.60
N PRO A 86 0.49 -0.66 -11.65
CA PRO A 86 0.85 0.04 -10.42
C PRO A 86 1.59 1.36 -10.66
N ASP A 87 2.44 1.44 -11.66
CA ASP A 87 3.15 2.68 -12.00
C ASP A 87 2.17 3.76 -12.44
N ARG A 88 1.18 3.40 -13.26
CA ARG A 88 0.11 4.34 -13.65
C ARG A 88 -0.69 4.84 -12.46
N VAL A 89 -0.99 3.97 -11.49
CA VAL A 89 -1.70 4.39 -10.26
C VAL A 89 -0.91 5.49 -9.55
N LEU A 90 0.40 5.33 -9.43
CA LEU A 90 1.25 6.34 -8.80
C LEU A 90 1.34 7.63 -9.63
N GLU A 91 1.48 7.52 -10.94
CA GLU A 91 1.52 8.68 -11.85
C GLU A 91 0.22 9.51 -11.77
N GLU A 92 -0.93 8.85 -11.79
CA GLU A 92 -2.22 9.54 -11.66
C GLU A 92 -2.37 10.20 -10.29
N ASN A 93 -1.85 9.59 -9.24
CA ASN A 93 -1.83 10.23 -7.92
C ASN A 93 -0.98 11.50 -7.91
N VAL A 94 0.21 11.47 -8.50
CA VAL A 94 1.08 12.66 -8.61
C VAL A 94 0.38 13.76 -9.39
N LYS A 95 -0.21 13.44 -10.54
CA LYS A 95 -0.96 14.42 -11.36
C LYS A 95 -2.09 15.07 -10.55
N LYS A 96 -2.86 14.28 -9.82
CA LYS A 96 -3.94 14.76 -8.96
C LYS A 96 -3.42 15.74 -7.91
N LEU A 97 -2.31 15.41 -7.26
CA LEU A 97 -1.71 16.27 -6.23
C LEU A 97 -1.11 17.56 -6.81
N ASP A 98 -0.46 17.46 -7.96
CA ASP A 98 0.07 18.64 -8.67
C ASP A 98 -1.04 19.59 -9.11
N ASP A 99 -2.15 19.06 -9.61
CA ASP A 99 -3.33 19.86 -9.95
C ASP A 99 -3.90 20.55 -8.72
N ARG A 100 -4.06 19.82 -7.60
CA ARG A 100 -4.51 20.44 -6.33
C ARG A 100 -3.56 21.54 -5.85
N ARG A 101 -2.26 21.33 -5.97
CA ARG A 101 -1.26 22.33 -5.62
C ARG A 101 -1.40 23.59 -6.48
N ALA A 102 -1.54 23.42 -7.79
CA ALA A 102 -1.70 24.54 -8.72
C ALA A 102 -2.96 25.36 -8.45
N ARG A 103 -4.04 24.69 -7.99
CA ARG A 103 -5.31 25.34 -7.63
C ARG A 103 -5.38 25.82 -6.17
N GLY A 104 -4.30 25.64 -5.38
CA GLY A 104 -4.30 25.98 -3.95
C GLY A 104 -5.21 25.07 -3.11
N LYS A 105 -5.42 23.80 -3.52
CA LYS A 105 -6.35 22.83 -2.91
C LYS A 105 -5.67 21.63 -2.29
N LEU A 106 -4.37 21.69 -1.99
CA LEU A 106 -3.68 20.58 -1.32
C LEU A 106 -4.22 20.31 0.09
N VAL A 107 -4.63 21.38 0.79
CA VAL A 107 -5.27 21.29 2.11
C VAL A 107 -6.77 21.42 1.94
N GLY A 108 -7.53 20.74 2.78
CA GLY A 108 -8.98 20.72 2.76
C GLY A 108 -9.53 19.32 2.71
N ASP A 109 -10.84 19.19 2.51
CA ASP A 109 -11.56 17.92 2.56
C ASP A 109 -12.04 17.48 1.17
N GLY A 110 -12.22 16.19 1.06
CA GLY A 110 -12.81 15.54 -0.10
C GLY A 110 -11.81 15.21 -1.22
N ASP A 111 -12.06 14.13 -1.93
CA ASP A 111 -11.17 13.65 -2.99
C ASP A 111 -11.33 14.47 -4.29
N THR A 112 -12.43 15.17 -4.44
CA THR A 112 -12.72 15.98 -5.63
C THR A 112 -12.38 17.47 -5.49
N ARG A 113 -11.80 17.90 -4.38
CA ARG A 113 -11.43 19.30 -4.10
C ARG A 113 -10.41 19.87 -5.08
#